data_4cf9d9797c7f5b58f18626a8ccf32ea4
#
_entry.id   4cf9d9797c7f5b58f18626a8ccf32ea4
#
_cell.length_a   1.000
_cell.length_b   1.000
_cell.length_c   1.000
_cell.angle_alpha   90.00
_cell.angle_beta   90.00
_cell.angle_gamma   90.00
#
_symmetry.space_group_name_H-M   'P 1'
#
loop_
_entity.id
_entity.type
_entity.pdbx_description
1 polymer ?
#
loop_
_entity_poly.entity_id
_entity_poly.type
_entity_poly.pdbx_seq_one_letter_code
_entity_poly.pdbx_strand_id
1 'polypeptide(L)'
;MIAPIILAQGFWMSLTLLFEMYAPILLNIAFWVGVSYLGGVLFGPDMPEAKSGPTADSQSRSWKPHSTQQEGIARPRAWGKNIHHGNIVAKWTDVVDDREVLYMIVEHGDGPTKGVVYVDGVPQVFLNDQPVTNFTSVAIQERLGTFNQTCMNGFDKTKLEYEQASELKYNVPIIVTTHNDFFDDIEYTIMGPNGLMKYQKDGDRKPSAVGLRVRISVHGADDWTTIFDENISGFKLHAWFKLYKVSEQGFDCVRGTQYDLEVMKSSGDKPERHINDIYFRSFREVVEVAFKRPGKALVGIRAVATEALSGSIDVKVIREDRLINVWNGSVWSIEYSRNRAWVAWDALTQPVISGDGNGGGPFTIEHYEGFSPAYLDLDFFYAWAEFCSTQVPSGYPAPDNLEDRLACDTILDFHTDVWSFIQELANVGRAHIYWSDTLTGWIDTTVAAVSGLVTMDNVMARSWKNAWSEKSA
;
A
#
# COMPACT_ATOMS: atom_id res chain seq x y z
N MET A 1 -24.63 41.80 32.53
CA MET A 1 -23.77 40.73 33.13
C MET A 1 -24.45 39.36 33.06
N ILE A 2 -25.21 39.01 31.99
CA ILE A 2 -25.96 37.74 31.85
C ILE A 2 -25.49 36.93 30.60
N ALA A 3 -24.86 37.55 29.62
CA ALA A 3 -24.44 36.93 28.38
C ALA A 3 -23.33 35.83 28.49
N PRO A 4 -22.31 35.92 29.37
CA PRO A 4 -21.27 34.91 29.42
C PRO A 4 -21.70 33.59 30.09
N ILE A 5 -22.75 33.61 30.90
CA ILE A 5 -23.22 32.37 31.61
C ILE A 5 -24.01 31.47 30.67
N ILE A 6 -24.77 32.02 29.73
CA ILE A 6 -25.58 31.24 28.76
C ILE A 6 -24.66 30.54 27.73
N LEU A 7 -23.58 31.17 27.30
CA LEU A 7 -22.60 30.59 26.40
C LEU A 7 -21.81 29.44 27.07
N ALA A 8 -21.47 29.59 28.34
CA ALA A 8 -20.79 28.54 29.08
C ALA A 8 -21.69 27.30 29.30
N GLN A 9 -22.97 27.51 29.62
CA GLN A 9 -23.93 26.39 29.78
C GLN A 9 -24.18 25.65 28.46
N GLY A 10 -24.26 26.36 27.33
CA GLY A 10 -24.40 25.74 26.00
C GLY A 10 -23.18 24.91 25.60
N PHE A 11 -21.98 25.39 25.93
CA PHE A 11 -20.74 24.68 25.68
C PHE A 11 -20.62 23.38 26.50
N TRP A 12 -20.92 23.44 27.78
CA TRP A 12 -20.90 22.26 28.65
C TRP A 12 -21.97 21.24 28.28
N MET A 13 -23.17 21.69 27.87
CA MET A 13 -24.25 20.79 27.44
C MET A 13 -23.92 20.11 26.10
N SER A 14 -23.26 20.78 25.16
CA SER A 14 -22.79 20.14 23.94
C SER A 14 -21.62 19.17 24.18
N LEU A 15 -20.73 19.47 25.12
CA LEU A 15 -19.63 18.58 25.52
C LEU A 15 -20.14 17.32 26.20
N THR A 16 -21.17 17.44 27.06
CA THR A 16 -21.81 16.30 27.75
C THR A 16 -22.53 15.38 26.75
N LEU A 17 -23.26 15.95 25.79
CA LEU A 17 -23.92 15.21 24.73
C LEU A 17 -22.92 14.50 23.80
N LEU A 18 -21.80 15.15 23.46
CA LEU A 18 -20.72 14.50 22.75
C LEU A 18 -20.09 13.36 23.55
N PHE A 19 -19.91 13.53 24.85
CA PHE A 19 -19.37 12.48 25.72
C PHE A 19 -20.34 11.30 25.84
N GLU A 20 -21.62 11.55 26.02
CA GLU A 20 -22.65 10.49 26.06
C GLU A 20 -22.78 9.74 24.73
N MET A 21 -22.60 10.44 23.59
CA MET A 21 -22.69 9.85 22.27
C MET A 21 -21.44 9.01 21.90
N TYR A 22 -20.26 9.42 22.33
CA TYR A 22 -19.00 8.73 21.99
C TYR A 22 -18.43 7.85 23.12
N ALA A 23 -18.87 8.01 24.37
CA ALA A 23 -18.41 7.18 25.47
C ALA A 23 -18.64 5.67 25.24
N PRO A 24 -19.77 5.21 24.69
CA PRO A 24 -19.94 3.78 24.39
C PRO A 24 -18.97 3.27 23.33
N ILE A 25 -18.63 4.12 22.32
CA ILE A 25 -17.69 3.78 21.26
C ILE A 25 -16.27 3.74 21.82
N LEU A 26 -15.88 4.72 22.62
CA LEU A 26 -14.56 4.77 23.25
C LEU A 26 -14.38 3.65 24.29
N LEU A 27 -15.43 3.33 25.06
CA LEU A 27 -15.44 2.19 25.97
C LEU A 27 -15.35 0.85 25.23
N ASN A 28 -16.02 0.72 24.09
CA ASN A 28 -15.94 -0.48 23.27
C ASN A 28 -14.53 -0.63 22.65
N ILE A 29 -13.94 0.46 22.13
CA ILE A 29 -12.55 0.46 21.62
C ILE A 29 -11.56 0.14 22.75
N ALA A 30 -11.70 0.77 23.92
CA ALA A 30 -10.86 0.49 25.08
C ALA A 30 -11.04 -0.94 25.60
N PHE A 31 -12.27 -1.47 25.57
CA PHE A 31 -12.57 -2.86 25.92
C PHE A 31 -11.88 -3.83 24.94
N TRP A 32 -12.02 -3.61 23.63
CA TRP A 32 -11.39 -4.47 22.60
C TRP A 32 -9.87 -4.38 22.62
N VAL A 33 -9.31 -3.18 22.81
CA VAL A 33 -7.85 -3.01 22.98
C VAL A 33 -7.40 -3.68 24.29
N GLY A 34 -8.13 -3.50 25.38
CA GLY A 34 -7.85 -4.15 26.65
C GLY A 34 -7.98 -5.68 26.59
N VAL A 35 -9.01 -6.19 25.92
CA VAL A 35 -9.21 -7.64 25.71
C VAL A 35 -8.11 -8.21 24.80
N SER A 36 -7.71 -7.49 23.75
CA SER A 36 -6.59 -7.91 22.88
C SER A 36 -5.27 -7.92 23.64
N TYR A 37 -5.01 -6.91 24.49
CA TYR A 37 -3.80 -6.85 25.30
C TYR A 37 -3.80 -7.88 26.45
N LEU A 38 -4.90 -8.01 27.17
CA LEU A 38 -5.07 -9.02 28.23
C LEU A 38 -5.18 -10.43 27.66
N GLY A 39 -5.83 -10.60 26.51
CA GLY A 39 -5.86 -11.88 25.80
C GLY A 39 -4.45 -12.33 25.37
N GLY A 40 -3.63 -11.41 24.88
CA GLY A 40 -2.22 -11.67 24.55
C GLY A 40 -1.35 -11.98 25.79
N VAL A 41 -1.66 -11.38 26.93
CA VAL A 41 -0.89 -11.59 28.19
C VAL A 41 -1.41 -12.78 29.00
N LEU A 42 -2.72 -13.07 28.97
CA LEU A 42 -3.35 -14.13 29.78
C LEU A 42 -3.62 -15.43 29.02
N PHE A 43 -3.75 -15.37 27.70
CA PHE A 43 -4.07 -16.50 26.81
C PHE A 43 -3.11 -16.61 25.63
N GLY A 44 -2.06 -15.79 25.58
CA GLY A 44 -0.95 -16.06 24.70
C GLY A 44 -0.41 -17.45 25.06
N PRO A 45 -0.18 -18.35 24.10
CA PRO A 45 0.45 -19.62 24.40
C PRO A 45 1.76 -19.32 25.11
N ASP A 46 1.97 -19.91 26.27
CA ASP A 46 3.28 -19.91 26.92
C ASP A 46 4.28 -20.35 25.86
N MET A 47 5.16 -19.43 25.45
CA MET A 47 6.28 -19.80 24.60
C MET A 47 6.99 -20.93 25.35
N PRO A 48 7.09 -22.14 24.79
CA PRO A 48 7.80 -23.22 25.45
C PRO A 48 9.19 -22.68 25.79
N GLU A 49 9.53 -22.69 27.08
CA GLU A 49 10.90 -22.43 27.50
C GLU A 49 11.81 -23.30 26.65
N ALA A 50 12.70 -22.67 25.91
CA ALA A 50 13.67 -23.37 25.09
C ALA A 50 14.46 -24.29 26.03
N LYS A 51 14.11 -25.58 26.05
CA LYS A 51 14.95 -26.59 26.67
C LYS A 51 16.31 -26.45 26.01
N SER A 52 17.30 -26.05 26.79
CA SER A 52 18.68 -25.87 26.37
C SER A 52 19.27 -27.22 25.92
N GLY A 53 18.93 -27.57 24.68
CA GLY A 53 19.69 -28.49 23.86
C GLY A 53 20.74 -27.70 23.09
N PRO A 54 21.77 -28.36 22.51
CA PRO A 54 22.80 -27.64 21.78
C PRO A 54 22.12 -26.75 20.74
N THR A 55 22.36 -25.46 20.84
CA THR A 55 21.81 -24.38 20.01
C THR A 55 21.98 -24.69 18.54
N ALA A 56 20.99 -25.37 17.97
CA ALA A 56 20.75 -25.25 16.55
C ALA A 56 19.99 -23.93 16.40
N ASP A 57 20.62 -22.94 15.82
CA ASP A 57 20.00 -21.69 15.41
C ASP A 57 18.75 -22.00 14.59
N SER A 58 17.60 -22.07 15.25
CA SER A 58 16.31 -22.15 14.56
C SER A 58 15.97 -20.74 14.10
N GLN A 59 16.64 -20.33 13.03
CA GLN A 59 16.37 -19.07 12.38
C GLN A 59 14.95 -19.11 11.83
N SER A 60 14.11 -18.24 12.38
CA SER A 60 12.75 -18.07 11.91
C SER A 60 12.76 -17.59 10.47
N ARG A 61 12.42 -18.45 9.52
CA ARG A 61 12.26 -18.14 8.10
C ARG A 61 10.79 -17.92 7.76
N SER A 62 10.08 -17.20 8.62
CA SER A 62 8.64 -16.95 8.47
C SER A 62 8.33 -15.47 8.40
N TRP A 63 7.30 -15.13 7.63
CA TRP A 63 6.69 -13.82 7.62
C TRP A 63 5.63 -13.72 8.71
N LYS A 64 5.55 -12.57 9.39
CA LYS A 64 4.40 -12.21 10.23
C LYS A 64 3.55 -11.22 9.43
N PRO A 65 2.52 -11.66 8.72
CA PRO A 65 1.69 -10.76 7.97
C PRO A 65 0.89 -9.90 8.94
N HIS A 66 1.25 -8.64 9.04
CA HIS A 66 0.39 -7.65 9.65
C HIS A 66 -0.41 -6.99 8.54
N SER A 67 -1.69 -7.33 8.47
CA SER A 67 -2.65 -6.70 7.58
C SER A 67 -2.90 -5.27 8.04
N THR A 68 -2.19 -4.30 7.47
CA THR A 68 -2.54 -2.88 7.60
C THR A 68 -3.31 -2.46 6.36
N GLN A 69 -4.47 -3.04 6.15
CA GLN A 69 -5.46 -2.52 5.22
C GLN A 69 -6.21 -1.39 5.92
N GLN A 70 -5.82 -0.16 5.65
CA GLN A 70 -6.63 0.99 6.04
C GLN A 70 -7.59 1.27 4.87
N GLU A 71 -8.85 0.94 5.04
CA GLU A 71 -9.91 1.38 4.13
C GLU A 71 -10.18 2.87 4.35
N GLY A 72 -10.50 3.58 3.25
CA GLY A 72 -10.88 4.99 3.33
C GLY A 72 -9.72 6.01 3.35
N ILE A 73 -8.49 5.60 3.13
CA ILE A 73 -7.37 6.54 2.96
C ILE A 73 -7.53 7.29 1.64
N ALA A 74 -7.26 8.59 1.68
CA ALA A 74 -7.17 9.40 0.47
C ALA A 74 -6.10 8.80 -0.48
N ARG A 75 -6.46 8.64 -1.75
CA ARG A 75 -5.51 8.16 -2.75
C ARG A 75 -4.53 9.27 -3.08
N PRO A 76 -3.23 9.01 -3.04
CA PRO A 76 -2.25 10.01 -3.39
C PRO A 76 -2.32 10.33 -4.89
N ARG A 77 -2.29 11.61 -5.23
CA ARG A 77 -2.00 12.09 -6.57
C ARG A 77 -0.64 12.77 -6.51
N ALA A 78 0.28 12.31 -7.31
CA ALA A 78 1.67 12.77 -7.25
C ALA A 78 2.16 13.24 -8.61
N TRP A 79 2.98 14.27 -8.61
CA TRP A 79 3.63 14.85 -9.77
C TRP A 79 5.11 15.02 -9.52
N GLY A 80 5.90 14.85 -10.57
CA GLY A 80 7.35 14.96 -10.48
C GLY A 80 8.00 13.70 -9.93
N LYS A 81 9.14 13.84 -9.26
CA LYS A 81 9.96 12.74 -8.74
C LYS A 81 9.87 12.70 -7.22
N ASN A 82 9.24 11.66 -6.68
CA ASN A 82 8.95 11.57 -5.26
C ASN A 82 9.40 10.24 -4.64
N ILE A 83 9.49 10.26 -3.31
CA ILE A 83 9.66 9.06 -2.49
C ILE A 83 8.29 8.64 -1.97
N HIS A 84 7.89 7.42 -2.26
CA HIS A 84 6.61 6.87 -1.83
C HIS A 84 6.82 5.69 -0.88
N HIS A 85 6.03 5.64 0.20
CA HIS A 85 5.85 4.43 0.98
C HIS A 85 4.69 3.59 0.44
N GLY A 86 3.73 4.23 -0.23
CA GLY A 86 2.56 3.59 -0.84
C GLY A 86 1.57 3.02 0.17
N ASN A 87 0.47 2.49 -0.36
CA ASN A 87 -0.54 1.81 0.44
C ASN A 87 -0.56 0.32 0.08
N ILE A 88 -0.44 -0.55 1.07
CA ILE A 88 -0.52 -2.00 0.87
C ILE A 88 -1.99 -2.36 0.63
N VAL A 89 -2.32 -2.74 -0.59
CA VAL A 89 -3.69 -3.06 -1.02
C VAL A 89 -4.00 -4.55 -1.07
N ALA A 90 -2.95 -5.38 -1.11
CA ALA A 90 -3.08 -6.82 -0.97
C ALA A 90 -1.78 -7.40 -0.42
N LYS A 91 -1.90 -8.38 0.47
CA LYS A 91 -0.78 -9.07 1.09
C LYS A 91 -1.21 -10.45 1.51
N TRP A 92 -0.44 -11.46 1.13
CA TRP A 92 -0.63 -12.84 1.58
C TRP A 92 0.71 -13.59 1.56
N THR A 93 0.74 -14.73 2.22
CA THR A 93 1.87 -15.65 2.15
C THR A 93 1.52 -16.87 1.31
N ASP A 94 2.50 -17.47 0.69
CA ASP A 94 2.45 -18.76 0.00
C ASP A 94 3.60 -19.63 0.49
N VAL A 95 3.68 -20.86 0.06
CA VAL A 95 4.78 -21.75 0.43
C VAL A 95 5.43 -22.32 -0.83
N VAL A 96 6.72 -22.12 -0.96
CA VAL A 96 7.55 -22.69 -2.03
C VAL A 96 8.80 -23.31 -1.41
N ASP A 97 9.09 -24.57 -1.72
CA ASP A 97 10.25 -25.31 -1.22
C ASP A 97 10.40 -25.24 0.31
N ASP A 98 9.31 -25.53 1.04
CA ASP A 98 9.23 -25.48 2.51
C ASP A 98 9.50 -24.09 3.16
N ARG A 99 9.48 -23.02 2.37
CA ARG A 99 9.67 -21.63 2.84
C ARG A 99 8.44 -20.80 2.57
N GLU A 100 8.12 -19.92 3.48
CA GLU A 100 7.09 -18.91 3.22
C GLU A 100 7.58 -17.88 2.20
N VAL A 101 6.69 -17.54 1.27
CA VAL A 101 6.89 -16.53 0.24
C VAL A 101 5.82 -15.47 0.42
N LEU A 102 6.25 -14.25 0.67
CA LEU A 102 5.36 -13.11 0.75
C LEU A 102 5.03 -12.60 -0.65
N TYR A 103 3.76 -12.37 -0.90
CA TYR A 103 3.24 -11.58 -2.00
C TYR A 103 2.62 -10.30 -1.44
N MET A 104 2.99 -9.17 -1.99
CA MET A 104 2.50 -7.86 -1.55
C MET A 104 2.32 -6.94 -2.74
N ILE A 105 1.19 -6.26 -2.79
CA ILE A 105 0.91 -5.22 -3.78
C ILE A 105 0.82 -3.89 -3.05
N VAL A 106 1.62 -2.94 -3.50
CA VAL A 106 1.66 -1.57 -3.00
C VAL A 106 1.12 -0.65 -4.08
N GLU A 107 0.09 0.13 -3.75
CA GLU A 107 -0.49 1.16 -4.62
C GLU A 107 0.19 2.51 -4.32
N HIS A 108 0.63 3.18 -5.38
CA HIS A 108 1.38 4.44 -5.28
C HIS A 108 0.61 5.65 -5.82
N GLY A 109 -0.63 5.48 -6.22
CA GLY A 109 -1.51 6.56 -6.66
C GLY A 109 -2.09 6.34 -8.05
N ASP A 110 -2.69 7.43 -8.57
CA ASP A 110 -3.35 7.41 -9.87
C ASP A 110 -2.34 7.48 -11.02
N GLY A 111 -2.55 6.61 -12.03
CA GLY A 111 -1.78 6.61 -13.26
C GLY A 111 -2.48 7.32 -14.44
N PRO A 112 -1.86 7.28 -15.63
CA PRO A 112 -0.58 6.63 -15.93
C PRO A 112 0.61 7.42 -15.35
N THR A 113 1.64 6.68 -14.93
CA THR A 113 2.88 7.23 -14.38
C THR A 113 4.07 6.85 -15.24
N LYS A 114 5.19 7.55 -15.10
CA LYS A 114 6.44 7.15 -15.74
C LYS A 114 7.06 5.92 -15.06
N GLY A 115 6.89 5.79 -13.74
CA GLY A 115 7.22 4.58 -13.00
C GLY A 115 8.39 4.70 -12.02
N VAL A 116 8.91 3.55 -11.61
CA VAL A 116 10.05 3.45 -10.70
C VAL A 116 11.30 4.03 -11.35
N VAL A 117 12.05 4.81 -10.62
CA VAL A 117 13.34 5.34 -11.07
C VAL A 117 14.39 4.23 -11.11
N TYR A 118 15.15 4.18 -12.19
CA TYR A 118 16.31 3.29 -12.32
C TYR A 118 17.60 4.12 -12.36
N VAL A 119 18.58 3.72 -11.57
CA VAL A 119 19.94 4.27 -11.60
C VAL A 119 20.86 3.14 -11.99
N ASP A 120 21.58 3.30 -13.09
CA ASP A 120 22.48 2.27 -13.66
C ASP A 120 21.79 0.90 -13.84
N GLY A 121 20.52 0.90 -14.22
CA GLY A 121 19.69 -0.31 -14.39
C GLY A 121 19.16 -0.90 -13.08
N VAL A 122 19.42 -0.28 -11.93
CA VAL A 122 18.97 -0.72 -10.61
C VAL A 122 17.69 0.02 -10.22
N PRO A 123 16.56 -0.68 -9.94
CA PRO A 123 15.34 -0.05 -9.48
C PRO A 123 15.53 0.56 -8.10
N GLN A 124 15.10 1.79 -7.92
CA GLN A 124 15.18 2.50 -6.66
C GLN A 124 14.00 2.09 -5.74
N VAL A 125 14.03 0.83 -5.34
CA VAL A 125 13.10 0.21 -4.39
C VAL A 125 13.87 -0.26 -3.17
N PHE A 126 13.33 0.03 -1.99
CA PHE A 126 13.96 -0.27 -0.71
C PHE A 126 12.98 -1.05 0.16
N LEU A 127 13.48 -2.06 0.83
CA LEU A 127 12.77 -2.84 1.84
C LEU A 127 13.48 -2.64 3.18
N ASN A 128 12.76 -2.11 4.18
CA ASN A 128 13.33 -1.75 5.47
C ASN A 128 14.60 -0.87 5.32
N ASP A 129 14.51 0.16 4.46
CA ASP A 129 15.61 1.08 4.10
C ASP A 129 16.82 0.44 3.39
N GLN A 130 16.78 -0.85 3.07
CA GLN A 130 17.83 -1.53 2.32
C GLN A 130 17.46 -1.62 0.83
N PRO A 131 18.38 -1.31 -0.10
CA PRO A 131 18.12 -1.49 -1.52
C PRO A 131 17.68 -2.93 -1.82
N VAL A 132 16.70 -3.08 -2.69
CA VAL A 132 16.16 -4.41 -3.05
C VAL A 132 17.22 -5.35 -3.62
N THR A 133 18.27 -4.81 -4.23
CA THR A 133 19.41 -5.58 -4.76
C THR A 133 20.23 -6.31 -3.70
N ASN A 134 20.09 -5.93 -2.42
CA ASN A 134 20.73 -6.65 -1.32
C ASN A 134 20.06 -8.00 -1.03
N PHE A 135 18.88 -8.26 -1.64
CA PHE A 135 18.08 -9.45 -1.40
C PHE A 135 17.98 -10.30 -2.68
N THR A 136 18.66 -11.41 -2.73
CA THR A 136 18.65 -12.32 -3.89
C THR A 136 17.31 -13.07 -4.09
N SER A 137 16.48 -13.09 -3.07
CA SER A 137 15.19 -13.81 -3.03
C SER A 137 13.97 -12.92 -3.27
N VAL A 138 14.17 -11.67 -3.72
CA VAL A 138 13.10 -10.70 -3.96
C VAL A 138 12.95 -10.47 -5.46
N ALA A 139 11.71 -10.51 -5.93
CA ALA A 139 11.33 -10.13 -7.29
C ALA A 139 10.33 -8.99 -7.23
N ILE A 140 10.50 -8.01 -8.13
CA ILE A 140 9.64 -6.83 -8.25
C ILE A 140 9.00 -6.83 -9.62
N GLN A 141 7.74 -6.46 -9.67
CA GLN A 141 6.98 -6.15 -10.87
C GLN A 141 6.29 -4.81 -10.71
N GLU A 142 6.13 -4.10 -11.80
CA GLU A 142 5.48 -2.79 -11.82
C GLU A 142 4.30 -2.76 -12.77
N ARG A 143 3.30 -1.94 -12.43
CA ARG A 143 2.23 -1.49 -13.32
C ARG A 143 2.11 0.02 -13.22
N LEU A 144 2.12 0.67 -14.37
CA LEU A 144 2.21 2.12 -14.47
C LEU A 144 0.89 2.85 -14.23
N GLY A 145 -0.19 2.13 -14.00
CA GLY A 145 -1.50 2.73 -13.81
C GLY A 145 -2.23 3.02 -15.12
N THR A 146 -1.97 2.27 -16.18
CA THR A 146 -2.73 2.36 -17.41
C THR A 146 -4.08 1.65 -17.28
N PHE A 147 -5.09 2.07 -18.05
CA PHE A 147 -6.40 1.43 -18.02
C PHE A 147 -6.37 -0.02 -18.53
N ASN A 148 -5.49 -0.32 -19.47
CA ASN A 148 -5.36 -1.62 -20.12
C ASN A 148 -4.33 -2.53 -19.44
N GLN A 149 -3.82 -2.14 -18.25
CA GLN A 149 -2.79 -2.93 -17.60
C GLN A 149 -3.23 -4.34 -17.28
N THR A 150 -2.31 -5.27 -17.45
CA THR A 150 -2.51 -6.68 -17.14
C THR A 150 -2.21 -6.97 -15.68
N CYS A 151 -2.71 -8.09 -15.18
CA CYS A 151 -2.29 -8.59 -13.89
C CYS A 151 -0.77 -8.85 -13.84
N MET A 152 -0.15 -8.67 -12.68
CA MET A 152 1.23 -9.07 -12.45
C MET A 152 1.31 -10.60 -12.30
N ASN A 153 2.40 -11.19 -12.76
CA ASN A 153 2.60 -12.64 -12.67
C ASN A 153 2.62 -13.10 -11.21
N GLY A 154 1.78 -14.08 -10.86
CA GLY A 154 1.61 -14.59 -9.50
C GLY A 154 0.65 -13.74 -8.63
N PHE A 155 0.01 -12.71 -9.19
CA PHE A 155 -1.00 -11.88 -8.54
C PHE A 155 -2.37 -12.01 -9.23
N ASP A 156 -2.63 -13.20 -9.77
CA ASP A 156 -3.86 -13.58 -10.46
C ASP A 156 -5.00 -13.97 -9.52
N LYS A 157 -4.74 -13.98 -8.21
CA LYS A 157 -5.67 -14.31 -7.14
C LYS A 157 -5.61 -13.28 -6.04
N THR A 158 -6.71 -13.12 -5.33
CA THR A 158 -6.75 -12.40 -4.05
C THR A 158 -6.89 -13.44 -2.94
N LYS A 159 -6.06 -13.35 -1.92
CA LYS A 159 -6.09 -14.24 -0.75
C LYS A 159 -6.28 -13.44 0.53
N LEU A 160 -7.29 -13.81 1.30
CA LEU A 160 -7.50 -13.28 2.65
C LEU A 160 -6.96 -14.30 3.64
N GLU A 161 -5.86 -13.97 4.30
CA GLU A 161 -5.16 -14.87 5.22
C GLU A 161 -5.56 -14.59 6.67
N TYR A 162 -5.89 -15.67 7.38
CA TYR A 162 -6.23 -15.67 8.79
C TYR A 162 -5.25 -16.53 9.58
N GLU A 163 -4.49 -15.90 10.45
CA GLU A 163 -3.48 -16.54 11.27
C GLU A 163 -4.14 -17.33 12.42
N GLN A 164 -3.73 -18.58 12.63
CA GLN A 164 -4.21 -19.44 13.70
C GLN A 164 -3.09 -19.75 14.72
N ALA A 165 -1.90 -20.07 14.24
CA ALA A 165 -0.68 -20.35 15.03
C ALA A 165 -0.90 -21.32 16.22
N SER A 166 -1.80 -22.30 16.05
CA SER A 166 -2.22 -23.21 17.10
C SER A 166 -1.53 -24.58 16.97
N GLU A 167 -0.99 -25.10 18.06
CA GLU A 167 -0.39 -26.44 18.09
C GLU A 167 -1.45 -27.53 17.88
N LEU A 168 -1.18 -28.44 16.95
CA LEU A 168 -2.02 -29.59 16.68
C LEU A 168 -1.67 -30.74 17.63
N LYS A 169 -2.61 -31.12 18.50
CA LYS A 169 -2.45 -32.22 19.44
C LYS A 169 -3.17 -33.47 18.95
N TYR A 170 -2.67 -34.62 19.38
CA TYR A 170 -3.24 -35.91 18.99
C TYR A 170 -4.72 -36.00 19.34
N ASN A 171 -5.53 -36.26 18.32
CA ASN A 171 -6.98 -36.44 18.42
C ASN A 171 -7.75 -35.25 19.05
N VAL A 172 -7.15 -34.03 19.03
CA VAL A 172 -7.80 -32.79 19.45
C VAL A 172 -8.03 -31.94 18.21
N PRO A 173 -9.27 -31.79 17.75
CA PRO A 173 -9.56 -31.00 16.56
C PRO A 173 -9.48 -29.51 16.84
N ILE A 174 -8.97 -28.75 15.88
CA ILE A 174 -9.11 -27.31 15.77
C ILE A 174 -10.08 -27.05 14.62
N ILE A 175 -11.19 -26.38 14.91
CA ILE A 175 -12.21 -26.04 13.93
C ILE A 175 -12.14 -24.55 13.68
N VAL A 176 -12.07 -24.15 12.42
CA VAL A 176 -12.16 -22.76 11.97
C VAL A 176 -13.28 -22.62 10.96
N THR A 177 -14.05 -21.54 11.06
CA THR A 177 -15.11 -21.21 10.12
C THR A 177 -14.61 -20.14 9.17
N THR A 178 -14.93 -20.22 7.88
CA THR A 178 -14.66 -19.16 6.91
C THR A 178 -15.40 -17.89 7.31
N HIS A 179 -14.75 -16.74 7.13
CA HIS A 179 -15.32 -15.44 7.51
C HIS A 179 -16.26 -14.90 6.44
N ASN A 180 -15.94 -15.21 5.15
CA ASN A 180 -16.76 -14.82 4.02
C ASN A 180 -17.43 -16.05 3.40
N ASP A 181 -18.35 -15.80 2.50
CA ASP A 181 -19.02 -16.81 1.69
C ASP A 181 -18.72 -16.66 0.18
N PHE A 182 -17.98 -15.62 -0.20
CA PHE A 182 -17.65 -15.30 -1.57
C PHE A 182 -16.18 -15.54 -1.87
N PHE A 183 -15.80 -16.80 -2.00
CA PHE A 183 -14.47 -17.27 -2.40
C PHE A 183 -14.58 -18.52 -3.25
N ASP A 184 -13.50 -18.92 -3.90
CA ASP A 184 -13.44 -20.05 -4.83
C ASP A 184 -12.75 -21.29 -4.24
N ASP A 185 -11.79 -21.07 -3.33
CA ASP A 185 -11.03 -22.14 -2.70
C ASP A 185 -10.61 -21.76 -1.28
N ILE A 186 -10.27 -22.77 -0.50
CA ILE A 186 -9.66 -22.61 0.83
C ILE A 186 -8.26 -23.21 0.77
N GLU A 187 -7.30 -22.44 1.25
CA GLU A 187 -5.93 -22.94 1.48
C GLU A 187 -5.63 -22.98 2.97
N TYR A 188 -4.85 -23.94 3.41
CA TYR A 188 -4.39 -24.01 4.79
C TYR A 188 -2.91 -24.39 4.86
N THR A 189 -2.21 -23.85 5.86
CA THR A 189 -0.77 -24.05 6.04
C THR A 189 -0.50 -24.78 7.35
N ILE A 190 0.25 -25.87 7.24
CA ILE A 190 0.79 -26.62 8.39
C ILE A 190 2.26 -26.27 8.54
N MET A 191 2.70 -26.03 9.76
CA MET A 191 4.07 -25.67 10.11
C MET A 191 4.66 -26.65 11.11
N GLY A 192 5.91 -27.03 10.90
CA GLY A 192 6.73 -27.70 11.91
C GLY A 192 7.88 -26.79 12.34
N PRO A 193 7.78 -26.10 13.49
CA PRO A 193 8.74 -25.06 13.86
C PRO A 193 10.15 -25.60 14.16
N ASN A 194 10.23 -26.83 14.65
CA ASN A 194 11.47 -27.45 15.11
C ASN A 194 12.02 -28.52 14.14
N GLY A 195 11.43 -28.62 12.94
CA GLY A 195 11.79 -29.63 11.96
C GLY A 195 10.91 -30.88 11.98
N LEU A 196 11.37 -31.94 11.34
CA LEU A 196 10.72 -33.25 11.31
C LEU A 196 11.80 -34.32 11.29
N MET A 197 12.08 -34.97 12.44
CA MET A 197 13.14 -35.95 12.55
C MET A 197 12.99 -36.79 13.83
N LYS A 198 13.77 -37.86 13.91
CA LYS A 198 13.96 -38.65 15.14
C LYS A 198 15.44 -38.84 15.43
N TYR A 199 15.81 -38.82 16.70
CA TYR A 199 17.14 -39.15 17.18
C TYR A 199 17.26 -40.64 17.48
N GLN A 200 18.32 -41.29 17.01
CA GLN A 200 18.69 -42.63 17.41
C GLN A 200 19.47 -42.61 18.75
N LYS A 201 19.72 -43.81 19.30
CA LYS A 201 20.46 -43.94 20.56
C LYS A 201 21.91 -43.47 20.46
N ASP A 202 22.47 -43.55 19.28
CA ASP A 202 23.82 -43.15 18.92
C ASP A 202 23.95 -41.66 18.57
N GLY A 203 22.84 -40.90 18.61
CA GLY A 203 22.79 -39.49 18.27
C GLY A 203 22.47 -39.21 16.79
N ASP A 204 22.43 -40.21 15.95
CA ASP A 204 22.07 -40.08 14.54
C ASP A 204 20.63 -39.55 14.37
N ARG A 205 20.44 -38.72 13.35
CA ARG A 205 19.16 -38.15 12.98
C ARG A 205 18.56 -38.87 11.78
N LYS A 206 17.29 -39.28 11.87
CA LYS A 206 16.58 -39.97 10.78
C LYS A 206 15.24 -39.31 10.48
N PRO A 207 14.67 -39.59 9.28
CA PRO A 207 13.32 -39.16 8.95
C PRO A 207 12.29 -39.55 10.00
N SER A 208 11.30 -38.68 10.21
CA SER A 208 10.13 -38.93 11.02
C SER A 208 8.86 -38.73 10.20
N ALA A 209 7.72 -39.08 10.77
CA ALA A 209 6.42 -38.85 10.17
C ALA A 209 5.42 -38.45 11.24
N VAL A 210 4.46 -37.61 10.86
CA VAL A 210 3.34 -37.17 11.68
C VAL A 210 2.05 -37.26 10.88
N GLY A 211 1.02 -37.88 11.44
CA GLY A 211 -0.30 -37.97 10.81
C GLY A 211 -1.08 -36.67 10.92
N LEU A 212 -1.64 -36.26 9.82
CA LEU A 212 -2.55 -35.11 9.73
C LEU A 212 -3.88 -35.57 9.16
N ARG A 213 -4.98 -35.17 9.79
CA ARG A 213 -6.32 -35.35 9.25
C ARG A 213 -7.01 -33.98 9.13
N VAL A 214 -7.63 -33.75 7.97
CA VAL A 214 -8.42 -32.53 7.71
C VAL A 214 -9.78 -32.96 7.16
N ARG A 215 -10.83 -32.33 7.73
CA ARG A 215 -12.20 -32.52 7.30
C ARG A 215 -12.83 -31.15 7.03
N ILE A 216 -13.81 -31.14 6.14
CA ILE A 216 -14.58 -29.93 5.79
C ILE A 216 -16.08 -30.23 5.87
N SER A 217 -16.85 -29.27 6.30
CA SER A 217 -18.31 -29.30 6.31
C SER A 217 -18.88 -27.94 5.88
N VAL A 218 -20.06 -27.92 5.32
CA VAL A 218 -20.82 -26.68 5.21
C VAL A 218 -21.13 -26.19 6.63
N HIS A 219 -20.95 -24.91 6.87
CA HIS A 219 -21.14 -24.33 8.20
C HIS A 219 -22.54 -24.63 8.76
N GLY A 220 -22.57 -25.23 9.95
CA GLY A 220 -23.79 -25.63 10.64
C GLY A 220 -24.45 -26.91 10.15
N ALA A 221 -23.89 -27.61 9.15
CA ALA A 221 -24.50 -28.87 8.64
C ALA A 221 -24.03 -30.11 9.38
N ASP A 222 -22.88 -30.06 10.08
CA ASP A 222 -22.25 -31.22 10.76
C ASP A 222 -22.01 -32.47 9.87
N ASP A 223 -22.00 -32.25 8.55
CA ASP A 223 -21.74 -33.32 7.56
C ASP A 223 -20.28 -33.25 7.10
N TRP A 224 -19.43 -33.94 7.82
CA TRP A 224 -17.97 -33.84 7.67
C TRP A 224 -17.41 -34.74 6.59
N THR A 225 -16.88 -34.14 5.54
CA THR A 225 -16.11 -34.82 4.49
C THR A 225 -14.62 -34.79 4.84
N THR A 226 -13.98 -35.96 4.86
CA THR A 226 -12.51 -36.04 5.03
C THR A 226 -11.84 -35.74 3.70
N ILE A 227 -11.06 -34.66 3.68
CA ILE A 227 -10.33 -34.24 2.48
C ILE A 227 -8.85 -34.62 2.52
N PHE A 228 -8.30 -34.83 3.73
CA PHE A 228 -6.93 -35.27 3.91
C PHE A 228 -6.83 -36.17 5.14
N ASP A 229 -6.18 -37.35 5.02
CA ASP A 229 -5.85 -38.24 6.17
C ASP A 229 -4.58 -39.06 5.82
N GLU A 230 -3.42 -38.37 5.89
CA GLU A 230 -2.15 -38.97 5.52
C GLU A 230 -1.02 -38.59 6.47
N ASN A 231 0.12 -39.27 6.34
CA ASN A 231 1.33 -38.94 7.07
C ASN A 231 2.18 -37.94 6.29
N ILE A 232 2.46 -36.83 6.92
CA ILE A 232 3.53 -35.91 6.50
C ILE A 232 4.84 -36.56 6.93
N SER A 233 5.66 -37.02 5.98
CA SER A 233 6.92 -37.71 6.26
C SER A 233 8.08 -36.95 5.64
N GLY A 234 9.25 -37.09 6.25
CA GLY A 234 10.47 -36.50 5.73
C GLY A 234 11.56 -36.31 6.78
N PHE A 235 12.62 -35.65 6.35
CA PHE A 235 13.72 -35.23 7.20
C PHE A 235 13.92 -33.73 7.05
N LYS A 236 13.61 -32.99 8.08
CA LYS A 236 13.72 -31.52 8.12
C LYS A 236 14.46 -31.11 9.38
N LEU A 237 15.54 -30.36 9.23
CA LEU A 237 16.38 -29.89 10.34
C LEU A 237 15.93 -28.52 10.89
N HIS A 238 15.15 -27.79 10.07
CA HIS A 238 14.70 -26.42 10.38
C HIS A 238 13.18 -26.35 10.31
N ALA A 239 12.62 -25.20 10.67
CA ALA A 239 11.21 -24.91 10.47
C ALA A 239 10.83 -25.16 9.00
N TRP A 240 9.70 -25.78 8.81
CA TRP A 240 9.14 -26.09 7.50
C TRP A 240 7.67 -25.74 7.45
N PHE A 241 7.20 -25.43 6.25
CA PHE A 241 5.81 -25.07 5.98
C PHE A 241 5.29 -25.95 4.84
N LYS A 242 4.04 -26.31 4.90
CA LYS A 242 3.34 -27.02 3.83
C LYS A 242 1.97 -26.42 3.63
N LEU A 243 1.74 -25.92 2.43
CA LEU A 243 0.47 -25.40 1.97
C LEU A 243 -0.34 -26.53 1.33
N TYR A 244 -1.61 -26.54 1.65
CA TYR A 244 -2.59 -27.43 1.05
C TYR A 244 -3.74 -26.60 0.49
N LYS A 245 -4.31 -27.02 -0.63
CA LYS A 245 -5.51 -26.45 -1.23
C LYS A 245 -6.63 -27.47 -1.17
N VAL A 246 -7.80 -27.01 -0.77
CA VAL A 246 -8.97 -27.87 -0.62
C VAL A 246 -9.41 -28.42 -1.97
N SER A 247 -9.34 -27.62 -3.03
CA SER A 247 -9.63 -28.06 -4.41
C SER A 247 -8.69 -29.16 -4.90
N GLU A 248 -7.40 -29.11 -4.59
CA GLU A 248 -6.42 -30.16 -4.94
C GLU A 248 -6.65 -31.46 -4.15
N GLN A 249 -7.45 -31.42 -3.08
CA GLN A 249 -7.85 -32.56 -2.26
C GLN A 249 -9.22 -33.11 -2.66
N GLY A 250 -9.77 -32.66 -3.79
CA GLY A 250 -11.01 -33.17 -4.38
C GLY A 250 -12.30 -32.64 -3.77
N PHE A 251 -12.24 -31.45 -3.14
CA PHE A 251 -13.43 -30.77 -2.65
C PHE A 251 -13.52 -29.35 -3.26
N ASP A 252 -14.61 -29.09 -3.96
CA ASP A 252 -14.86 -27.80 -4.59
C ASP A 252 -15.73 -26.92 -3.70
N CYS A 253 -15.24 -25.73 -3.36
CA CYS A 253 -15.99 -24.73 -2.63
C CYS A 253 -17.02 -24.06 -3.54
N VAL A 254 -18.20 -23.76 -3.01
CA VAL A 254 -19.30 -23.11 -3.74
C VAL A 254 -19.46 -21.68 -3.20
N ARG A 255 -19.39 -20.67 -4.07
CA ARG A 255 -19.65 -19.28 -3.69
C ARG A 255 -21.03 -19.11 -3.08
N GLY A 256 -21.14 -18.29 -2.05
CA GLY A 256 -22.37 -18.09 -1.26
C GLY A 256 -22.50 -19.09 -0.12
N THR A 257 -21.45 -19.88 0.19
CA THR A 257 -21.46 -20.87 1.24
C THR A 257 -20.27 -20.70 2.17
N GLN A 258 -20.53 -20.67 3.48
CA GLN A 258 -19.49 -20.72 4.50
C GLN A 258 -19.17 -22.18 4.85
N TYR A 259 -17.93 -22.45 5.19
CA TYR A 259 -17.43 -23.79 5.53
C TYR A 259 -16.73 -23.80 6.87
N ASP A 260 -16.84 -24.93 7.55
CA ASP A 260 -16.06 -25.29 8.73
C ASP A 260 -14.92 -26.23 8.30
N LEU A 261 -13.69 -25.86 8.64
CA LEU A 261 -12.49 -26.66 8.39
C LEU A 261 -11.99 -27.21 9.73
N GLU A 262 -11.97 -28.52 9.87
CA GLU A 262 -11.41 -29.22 11.01
C GLU A 262 -10.01 -29.73 10.70
N VAL A 263 -9.04 -29.38 11.50
CA VAL A 263 -7.64 -29.80 11.35
C VAL A 263 -7.17 -30.47 12.62
N MET A 264 -6.62 -31.66 12.54
CA MET A 264 -6.07 -32.34 13.71
C MET A 264 -4.89 -33.25 13.42
N LYS A 265 -4.06 -33.46 14.43
CA LYS A 265 -3.00 -34.48 14.40
C LYS A 265 -3.61 -35.85 14.60
N SER A 266 -3.47 -36.73 13.59
CA SER A 266 -4.05 -38.11 13.63
C SER A 266 -3.08 -39.15 14.15
N SER A 267 -1.79 -38.83 14.32
CA SER A 267 -0.81 -39.71 14.96
C SER A 267 -0.52 -39.29 16.40
N GLY A 268 -0.38 -40.26 17.31
CA GLY A 268 -0.06 -40.01 18.71
C GLY A 268 1.27 -39.28 18.90
N ASP A 269 1.36 -38.50 19.97
CA ASP A 269 2.60 -37.88 20.36
C ASP A 269 3.62 -38.97 20.73
N LYS A 270 4.76 -38.92 20.08
CA LYS A 270 5.83 -39.86 20.33
C LYS A 270 6.78 -39.23 21.34
N PRO A 271 6.77 -39.70 22.61
CA PRO A 271 7.68 -39.17 23.60
C PRO A 271 9.11 -39.53 23.24
N GLU A 272 10.03 -38.69 23.65
CA GLU A 272 11.47 -38.86 23.61
C GLU A 272 12.08 -39.16 22.22
N ARG A 273 12.97 -38.33 21.76
CA ARG A 273 13.76 -38.41 20.53
C ARG A 273 13.02 -38.18 19.23
N HIS A 274 11.75 -37.78 19.21
CA HIS A 274 11.05 -37.36 18.02
C HIS A 274 10.79 -35.87 18.05
N ILE A 275 11.08 -35.20 16.93
CA ILE A 275 10.62 -33.85 16.65
C ILE A 275 9.55 -34.01 15.58
N ASN A 276 8.30 -33.86 16.00
CA ASN A 276 7.12 -34.03 15.16
C ASN A 276 5.95 -33.15 15.63
N ASP A 277 6.28 -32.04 16.30
CA ASP A 277 5.30 -31.03 16.67
C ASP A 277 4.90 -30.27 15.41
N ILE A 278 3.60 -30.18 15.19
CA ILE A 278 3.03 -29.46 14.06
C ILE A 278 1.99 -28.45 14.53
N TYR A 279 1.88 -27.37 13.79
CA TYR A 279 0.98 -26.28 14.07
C TYR A 279 0.09 -26.02 12.86
N PHE A 280 -1.17 -25.69 13.12
CA PHE A 280 -2.03 -25.06 12.14
C PHE A 280 -1.66 -23.57 12.08
N ARG A 281 -0.91 -23.19 11.04
CA ARG A 281 -0.31 -21.86 10.91
C ARG A 281 -1.32 -20.81 10.51
N SER A 282 -2.03 -21.05 9.43
CA SER A 282 -3.05 -20.13 8.90
C SER A 282 -3.97 -20.86 7.93
N PHE A 283 -5.14 -20.28 7.67
CA PHE A 283 -5.96 -20.62 6.51
C PHE A 283 -6.24 -19.37 5.68
N ARG A 284 -6.62 -19.56 4.42
CA ARG A 284 -6.86 -18.50 3.45
C ARG A 284 -8.13 -18.76 2.68
N GLU A 285 -8.91 -17.72 2.47
CA GLU A 285 -9.99 -17.69 1.51
C GLU A 285 -9.42 -17.13 0.20
N VAL A 286 -9.53 -17.89 -0.88
CA VAL A 286 -8.95 -17.56 -2.18
C VAL A 286 -10.05 -17.14 -3.13
N VAL A 287 -9.91 -15.96 -3.70
CA VAL A 287 -10.79 -15.46 -4.76
C VAL A 287 -10.00 -15.40 -6.07
N GLU A 288 -10.44 -16.15 -7.08
CA GLU A 288 -9.82 -16.15 -8.41
C GLU A 288 -10.25 -14.92 -9.21
N VAL A 289 -9.68 -13.79 -8.87
CA VAL A 289 -9.89 -12.51 -9.56
C VAL A 289 -8.55 -11.88 -9.86
N ALA A 290 -8.25 -11.73 -11.14
CA ALA A 290 -7.03 -11.07 -11.57
C ALA A 290 -6.95 -9.65 -11.03
N PHE A 291 -5.87 -9.36 -10.27
CA PHE A 291 -5.65 -8.07 -9.63
C PHE A 291 -5.08 -7.05 -10.63
N LYS A 292 -5.93 -6.55 -11.52
CA LYS A 292 -5.52 -5.60 -12.57
C LYS A 292 -5.43 -4.17 -12.07
N ARG A 293 -6.39 -3.73 -11.27
CA ARG A 293 -6.56 -2.34 -10.79
C ARG A 293 -6.27 -1.28 -11.86
N PRO A 294 -7.08 -1.19 -12.93
CA PRO A 294 -6.90 -0.18 -13.98
C PRO A 294 -6.80 1.23 -13.41
N GLY A 295 -5.94 2.05 -14.01
CA GLY A 295 -5.74 3.43 -13.57
C GLY A 295 -4.92 3.61 -12.29
N LYS A 296 -4.36 2.52 -11.70
CA LYS A 296 -3.58 2.59 -10.47
C LYS A 296 -2.13 2.13 -10.69
N ALA A 297 -1.20 2.96 -10.26
CA ALA A 297 0.23 2.62 -10.28
C ALA A 297 0.54 1.64 -9.13
N LEU A 298 1.07 0.47 -9.48
CA LEU A 298 1.28 -0.63 -8.53
C LEU A 298 2.72 -1.11 -8.57
N VAL A 299 3.22 -1.51 -7.41
CA VAL A 299 4.44 -2.30 -7.29
C VAL A 299 4.10 -3.61 -6.59
N GLY A 300 4.32 -4.72 -7.29
CA GLY A 300 4.19 -6.07 -6.75
C GLY A 300 5.53 -6.58 -6.26
N ILE A 301 5.56 -7.08 -5.05
CA ILE A 301 6.76 -7.62 -4.41
C ILE A 301 6.50 -9.09 -4.09
N ARG A 302 7.37 -9.97 -4.59
CA ARG A 302 7.44 -11.36 -4.20
C ARG A 302 8.75 -11.60 -3.47
N ALA A 303 8.70 -11.98 -2.20
CA ALA A 303 9.87 -12.14 -1.38
C ALA A 303 9.86 -13.48 -0.64
N VAL A 304 10.92 -14.29 -0.80
CA VAL A 304 11.09 -15.53 -0.04
C VAL A 304 11.66 -15.19 1.33
N ALA A 305 11.07 -15.73 2.39
CA ALA A 305 11.52 -15.51 3.75
C ALA A 305 12.97 -15.99 3.94
N THR A 306 13.80 -15.10 4.48
CA THR A 306 15.21 -15.35 4.79
C THR A 306 15.54 -14.75 6.17
N GLU A 307 16.73 -15.02 6.69
CA GLU A 307 17.21 -14.40 7.94
C GLU A 307 17.28 -12.87 7.86
N ALA A 308 17.68 -12.37 6.69
CA ALA A 308 17.84 -10.94 6.44
C ALA A 308 16.50 -10.24 6.14
N LEU A 309 15.47 -11.00 5.75
CA LEU A 309 14.18 -10.47 5.33
C LEU A 309 13.06 -11.35 5.87
N SER A 310 12.55 -11.00 7.04
CA SER A 310 11.46 -11.67 7.74
C SER A 310 10.68 -10.68 8.62
N GLY A 311 9.46 -11.04 9.01
CA GLY A 311 8.61 -10.18 9.86
C GLY A 311 7.90 -9.07 9.08
N SER A 312 7.88 -7.84 9.60
CA SER A 312 7.26 -6.69 8.96
C SER A 312 8.17 -6.08 7.90
N ILE A 313 7.61 -5.74 6.75
CA ILE A 313 8.34 -5.06 5.67
C ILE A 313 7.75 -3.66 5.48
N ASP A 314 8.63 -2.66 5.54
CA ASP A 314 8.37 -1.32 5.04
C ASP A 314 8.91 -1.19 3.61
N VAL A 315 8.10 -0.62 2.73
CA VAL A 315 8.43 -0.45 1.31
C VAL A 315 8.58 1.02 1.00
N LYS A 316 9.74 1.39 0.47
CA LYS A 316 10.03 2.73 0.00
C LYS A 316 10.44 2.67 -1.47
N VAL A 317 9.83 3.50 -2.30
CA VAL A 317 10.07 3.52 -3.75
C VAL A 317 10.31 4.95 -4.21
N ILE A 318 11.35 5.18 -5.00
CA ILE A 318 11.55 6.45 -5.70
C ILE A 318 10.91 6.33 -7.07
N ARG A 319 9.96 7.22 -7.37
CA ARG A 319 9.17 7.19 -8.60
C ARG A 319 9.23 8.52 -9.34
N GLU A 320 9.11 8.42 -10.65
CA GLU A 320 8.67 9.50 -11.53
C GLU A 320 7.17 9.29 -11.76
N ASP A 321 6.38 10.25 -11.27
CA ASP A 321 4.95 10.06 -11.10
C ASP A 321 4.14 10.37 -12.35
N ARG A 322 2.98 10.97 -12.19
CA ARG A 322 1.93 11.10 -13.19
C ARG A 322 2.43 11.70 -14.52
N LEU A 323 2.03 11.07 -15.62
CA LEU A 323 2.10 11.67 -16.95
C LEU A 323 1.00 12.73 -17.07
N ILE A 324 1.36 13.90 -17.57
CA ILE A 324 0.46 15.04 -17.67
C ILE A 324 0.46 15.60 -19.10
N ASN A 325 -0.57 16.37 -19.42
CA ASN A 325 -0.68 17.01 -20.72
C ASN A 325 0.20 18.27 -20.76
N VAL A 326 1.17 18.30 -21.65
CA VAL A 326 2.18 19.37 -21.79
C VAL A 326 2.02 20.03 -23.15
N TRP A 327 1.96 21.35 -23.18
CA TRP A 327 1.98 22.15 -24.40
C TRP A 327 3.39 22.66 -24.69
N ASN A 328 3.91 22.37 -25.87
CA ASN A 328 5.25 22.79 -26.27
C ASN A 328 5.28 24.06 -27.14
N GLY A 329 4.19 24.81 -27.18
CA GLY A 329 4.02 25.99 -28.06
C GLY A 329 3.36 25.67 -29.42
N SER A 330 3.19 24.39 -29.74
CA SER A 330 2.62 23.98 -31.06
C SER A 330 1.67 22.78 -30.94
N VAL A 331 2.01 21.78 -30.12
CA VAL A 331 1.25 20.54 -29.98
C VAL A 331 1.19 20.14 -28.50
N TRP A 332 0.11 19.48 -28.12
CA TRP A 332 -0.04 18.82 -26.85
C TRP A 332 0.58 17.42 -26.86
N SER A 333 1.31 17.07 -25.82
CA SER A 333 1.83 15.72 -25.59
C SER A 333 1.55 15.26 -24.17
N ILE A 334 1.25 13.97 -24.00
CA ILE A 334 1.11 13.36 -22.66
C ILE A 334 2.46 12.77 -22.30
N GLU A 335 3.12 13.39 -21.33
CA GLU A 335 4.47 13.03 -20.94
C GLU A 335 4.74 13.32 -19.46
N TYR A 336 5.85 12.81 -18.97
CA TYR A 336 6.34 13.15 -17.64
C TYR A 336 6.88 14.57 -17.63
N SER A 337 6.42 15.37 -16.67
CA SER A 337 6.92 16.72 -16.50
C SER A 337 6.96 17.11 -15.02
N ARG A 338 8.01 17.86 -14.68
CA ARG A 338 8.17 18.51 -13.38
C ARG A 338 7.85 20.02 -13.47
N ASN A 339 7.35 20.46 -14.60
CA ASN A 339 7.03 21.87 -14.82
C ASN A 339 5.80 22.26 -14.01
N ARG A 340 5.95 23.25 -13.16
CA ARG A 340 4.94 23.68 -12.18
C ARG A 340 3.65 24.20 -12.83
N ALA A 341 3.76 24.89 -13.96
CA ALA A 341 2.59 25.40 -14.67
C ALA A 341 1.74 24.25 -15.23
N TRP A 342 2.39 23.21 -15.81
CA TRP A 342 1.67 22.05 -16.35
C TRP A 342 1.12 21.14 -15.24
N VAL A 343 1.78 21.07 -14.07
CA VAL A 343 1.23 20.43 -12.88
C VAL A 343 -0.04 21.15 -12.41
N ALA A 344 -0.03 22.48 -12.39
CA ALA A 344 -1.21 23.27 -12.05
C ALA A 344 -2.35 23.08 -13.08
N TRP A 345 -2.01 23.02 -14.36
CA TRP A 345 -2.97 22.72 -15.43
C TRP A 345 -3.62 21.35 -15.25
N ASP A 346 -2.82 20.31 -14.98
CA ASP A 346 -3.31 18.93 -14.73
C ASP A 346 -4.22 18.88 -13.50
N ALA A 347 -3.83 19.54 -12.41
CA ALA A 347 -4.62 19.60 -11.18
C ALA A 347 -5.96 20.32 -11.34
N LEU A 348 -6.00 21.37 -12.19
CA LEU A 348 -7.21 22.11 -12.51
C LEU A 348 -8.13 21.31 -13.44
N THR A 349 -7.59 20.73 -14.48
CA THR A 349 -8.39 20.08 -15.53
C THR A 349 -8.71 18.63 -15.21
N GLN A 350 -7.89 17.96 -14.40
CA GLN A 350 -8.04 16.56 -13.99
C GLN A 350 -8.33 15.64 -15.18
N PRO A 351 -7.42 15.53 -16.15
CA PRO A 351 -7.66 14.73 -17.34
C PRO A 351 -7.70 13.24 -17.01
N VAL A 352 -8.65 12.52 -17.58
CA VAL A 352 -8.70 11.06 -17.61
C VAL A 352 -7.94 10.60 -18.85
N ILE A 353 -6.79 9.97 -18.61
CA ILE A 353 -5.87 9.53 -19.66
C ILE A 353 -6.06 8.06 -19.92
N SER A 354 -6.35 7.69 -21.16
CA SER A 354 -6.44 6.32 -21.67
C SER A 354 -5.25 5.96 -22.56
N GLY A 355 -5.20 4.68 -22.96
CA GLY A 355 -4.08 4.12 -23.70
C GLY A 355 -2.98 3.57 -22.76
N ASP A 356 -1.93 3.03 -23.35
CA ASP A 356 -0.80 2.46 -22.60
C ASP A 356 0.57 2.91 -23.13
N GLY A 357 0.55 3.76 -24.16
CA GLY A 357 1.76 4.23 -24.82
C GLY A 357 2.48 3.18 -25.69
N ASN A 358 1.94 1.94 -25.72
CA ASN A 358 2.51 0.80 -26.40
C ASN A 358 1.42 0.10 -27.26
N GLY A 359 1.33 -1.22 -27.20
CA GLY A 359 0.40 -2.02 -28.01
C GLY A 359 -1.10 -1.74 -27.80
N GLY A 360 -1.50 -1.06 -26.74
CA GLY A 360 -2.87 -0.58 -26.45
C GLY A 360 -3.22 0.78 -27.05
N GLY A 361 -2.31 1.38 -27.81
CA GLY A 361 -2.47 2.67 -28.45
C GLY A 361 -1.81 3.84 -27.72
N PRO A 362 -1.66 5.00 -28.40
CA PRO A 362 -1.07 6.18 -27.78
C PRO A 362 -1.89 6.66 -26.59
N PHE A 363 -1.26 7.36 -25.67
CA PHE A 363 -1.97 8.06 -24.61
C PHE A 363 -2.87 9.14 -25.20
N THR A 364 -4.13 9.16 -24.75
CA THR A 364 -5.14 10.16 -25.18
C THR A 364 -5.96 10.60 -23.97
N ILE A 365 -6.45 11.84 -24.01
CA ILE A 365 -7.38 12.34 -22.98
C ILE A 365 -8.81 11.97 -23.44
N GLU A 366 -9.51 11.19 -22.63
CA GLU A 366 -10.92 10.84 -22.88
C GLU A 366 -11.86 11.97 -22.50
N HIS A 367 -11.66 12.53 -21.32
CA HIS A 367 -12.46 13.64 -20.79
C HIS A 367 -11.71 14.33 -19.65
N TYR A 368 -12.29 15.42 -19.16
CA TYR A 368 -11.80 16.17 -18.02
C TYR A 368 -12.82 16.08 -16.87
N GLU A 369 -12.38 15.68 -15.68
CA GLU A 369 -13.20 15.65 -14.46
C GLU A 369 -13.21 17.00 -13.75
N GLY A 370 -12.22 17.85 -14.00
CA GLY A 370 -12.09 19.22 -13.48
C GLY A 370 -12.62 20.29 -14.42
N PHE A 371 -11.94 21.42 -14.46
CA PHE A 371 -12.30 22.52 -15.37
C PHE A 371 -12.01 22.15 -16.83
N SER A 372 -12.93 22.55 -17.72
CA SER A 372 -12.64 22.47 -19.14
C SER A 372 -11.43 23.36 -19.48
N PRO A 373 -10.48 22.90 -20.32
CA PRO A 373 -9.36 23.72 -20.79
C PRO A 373 -9.77 25.07 -21.38
N ALA A 374 -10.98 25.19 -21.90
CA ALA A 374 -11.51 26.44 -22.46
C ALA A 374 -11.65 27.58 -21.41
N TYR A 375 -11.68 27.25 -20.13
CA TYR A 375 -11.72 28.24 -19.06
C TYR A 375 -10.33 28.68 -18.58
N LEU A 376 -9.25 28.12 -19.14
CA LEU A 376 -7.87 28.40 -18.76
C LEU A 376 -7.18 29.19 -19.86
N ASP A 377 -6.43 30.22 -19.49
CA ASP A 377 -5.64 31.04 -20.40
C ASP A 377 -4.34 30.30 -20.77
N LEU A 378 -4.33 29.65 -21.93
CA LEU A 378 -3.18 28.88 -22.40
C LEU A 378 -1.92 29.73 -22.57
N ASP A 379 -2.05 30.97 -23.02
CA ASP A 379 -0.91 31.87 -23.24
C ASP A 379 -0.22 32.20 -21.90
N PHE A 380 -1.00 32.45 -20.87
CA PHE A 380 -0.46 32.65 -19.51
C PHE A 380 0.24 31.38 -19.00
N PHE A 381 -0.42 30.22 -19.06
CA PHE A 381 0.17 28.97 -18.57
C PHE A 381 1.44 28.60 -19.33
N TYR A 382 1.47 28.82 -20.64
CA TYR A 382 2.66 28.58 -21.45
C TYR A 382 3.80 29.53 -21.08
N ALA A 383 3.54 30.81 -20.95
CA ALA A 383 4.54 31.79 -20.49
C ALA A 383 5.08 31.44 -19.09
N TRP A 384 4.22 30.99 -18.19
CA TRP A 384 4.64 30.51 -16.87
C TRP A 384 5.47 29.23 -16.95
N ALA A 385 5.13 28.30 -17.83
CA ALA A 385 5.90 27.09 -18.07
C ALA A 385 7.31 27.43 -18.60
N GLU A 386 7.44 28.31 -19.57
CA GLU A 386 8.73 28.78 -20.09
C GLU A 386 9.58 29.44 -18.99
N PHE A 387 8.94 30.25 -18.12
CA PHE A 387 9.62 30.84 -16.98
C PHE A 387 10.15 29.79 -16.00
N CYS A 388 9.36 28.75 -15.70
CA CYS A 388 9.74 27.66 -14.81
C CYS A 388 10.88 26.82 -15.39
N SER A 389 10.86 26.52 -16.67
CA SER A 389 11.85 25.69 -17.39
C SER A 389 13.15 26.44 -17.74
N THR A 390 13.22 27.75 -17.49
CA THR A 390 14.45 28.50 -17.74
C THR A 390 15.60 27.90 -16.92
N GLN A 391 16.69 27.51 -17.60
CA GLN A 391 17.84 26.92 -16.94
C GLN A 391 18.60 27.93 -16.09
N VAL A 392 18.88 27.55 -14.85
CA VAL A 392 19.63 28.34 -13.88
C VAL A 392 20.81 27.52 -13.32
N PRO A 393 21.88 28.14 -12.82
CA PRO A 393 22.96 27.41 -12.18
C PRO A 393 22.48 26.63 -10.94
N SER A 394 22.72 25.33 -10.93
CA SER A 394 22.34 24.42 -9.85
C SER A 394 23.24 24.51 -8.59
N GLY A 395 24.44 25.12 -8.76
CA GLY A 395 25.48 25.12 -7.73
C GLY A 395 26.35 23.87 -7.72
N TYR A 396 26.04 22.86 -8.54
CA TYR A 396 26.85 21.65 -8.71
C TYR A 396 27.86 21.81 -9.84
N PRO A 397 28.97 21.03 -9.86
CA PRO A 397 29.90 21.01 -10.98
C PRO A 397 29.29 20.34 -12.22
N ALA A 398 29.85 20.56 -13.40
CA ALA A 398 29.42 19.86 -14.60
C ALA A 398 29.53 18.31 -14.42
N PRO A 399 28.58 17.51 -15.01
CA PRO A 399 27.57 17.93 -16.01
C PRO A 399 26.31 18.57 -15.41
N ASP A 400 26.08 18.48 -14.09
CA ASP A 400 24.82 18.86 -13.43
C ASP A 400 24.81 20.33 -12.99
N ASN A 401 25.51 21.20 -13.73
CA ASN A 401 25.66 22.61 -13.37
C ASN A 401 24.45 23.50 -13.71
N LEU A 402 23.44 22.95 -14.36
CA LEU A 402 22.20 23.64 -14.70
C LEU A 402 21.00 22.83 -14.22
N GLU A 403 19.96 23.54 -13.80
CA GLU A 403 18.67 22.97 -13.41
C GLU A 403 17.51 23.85 -13.85
N ASP A 404 16.31 23.30 -13.90
CA ASP A 404 15.09 24.10 -14.13
C ASP A 404 14.90 25.06 -12.97
N ARG A 405 14.59 26.31 -13.28
CA ARG A 405 14.40 27.37 -12.29
C ARG A 405 13.41 26.96 -11.19
N LEU A 406 12.31 26.32 -11.56
CA LEU A 406 11.23 25.97 -10.63
C LEU A 406 10.62 24.60 -11.01
N ALA A 407 11.25 23.54 -10.60
CA ALA A 407 10.67 22.19 -10.69
C ALA A 407 9.57 21.97 -9.63
N CYS A 408 8.70 21.02 -9.88
CA CYS A 408 7.63 20.61 -8.98
C CYS A 408 7.69 19.10 -8.73
N ASP A 409 7.98 18.74 -7.48
CA ASP A 409 7.88 17.39 -6.97
C ASP A 409 6.93 17.44 -5.77
N THR A 410 5.73 16.88 -5.92
CA THR A 410 4.71 16.99 -4.88
C THR A 410 3.80 15.78 -4.85
N ILE A 411 3.35 15.41 -3.65
CA ILE A 411 2.35 14.38 -3.40
C ILE A 411 1.18 15.01 -2.67
N LEU A 412 -0.01 14.82 -3.21
CA LEU A 412 -1.27 15.20 -2.59
C LEU A 412 -1.94 13.94 -2.05
N ASP A 413 -1.79 13.67 -0.77
CA ASP A 413 -2.28 12.47 -0.07
C ASP A 413 -3.39 12.78 0.95
N PHE A 414 -3.88 14.02 0.97
CA PHE A 414 -4.96 14.49 1.83
C PHE A 414 -6.00 15.29 1.04
N HIS A 415 -7.20 15.39 1.59
CA HIS A 415 -8.24 16.22 1.01
C HIS A 415 -7.91 17.70 1.20
N THR A 416 -7.73 18.40 0.08
CA THR A 416 -7.56 19.85 0.07
C THR A 416 -8.47 20.47 -0.98
N ASP A 417 -8.74 21.74 -0.82
CA ASP A 417 -9.40 22.56 -1.83
C ASP A 417 -8.44 22.81 -3.00
N VAL A 418 -8.91 22.53 -4.21
CA VAL A 418 -8.11 22.68 -5.43
C VAL A 418 -7.57 24.10 -5.59
N TRP A 419 -8.37 25.11 -5.24
CA TRP A 419 -7.94 26.50 -5.35
C TRP A 419 -6.76 26.81 -4.41
N SER A 420 -6.82 26.35 -3.18
CA SER A 420 -5.72 26.50 -2.21
C SER A 420 -4.44 25.82 -2.70
N PHE A 421 -4.55 24.62 -3.25
CA PHE A 421 -3.41 23.90 -3.84
C PHE A 421 -2.80 24.67 -5.03
N ILE A 422 -3.64 25.19 -5.94
CA ILE A 422 -3.16 25.96 -7.09
C ILE A 422 -2.51 27.29 -6.66
N GLN A 423 -3.06 27.96 -5.65
CA GLN A 423 -2.46 29.15 -5.07
C GLN A 423 -1.08 28.87 -4.47
N GLU A 424 -0.91 27.73 -3.81
CA GLU A 424 0.38 27.30 -3.27
C GLU A 424 1.39 27.02 -4.39
N LEU A 425 0.99 26.29 -5.42
CA LEU A 425 1.82 26.06 -6.62
C LEU A 425 2.22 27.37 -7.29
N ALA A 426 1.28 28.32 -7.42
CA ALA A 426 1.52 29.60 -8.03
C ALA A 426 2.46 30.46 -7.20
N ASN A 427 2.26 30.55 -5.90
CA ASN A 427 3.11 31.34 -4.99
C ASN A 427 4.59 30.87 -5.04
N VAL A 428 4.83 29.56 -4.98
CA VAL A 428 6.18 29.00 -5.14
C VAL A 428 6.69 29.19 -6.58
N GLY A 429 5.77 29.14 -7.55
CA GLY A 429 6.02 29.35 -8.99
C GLY A 429 6.22 30.81 -9.39
N ARG A 430 6.20 31.75 -8.45
CA ARG A 430 6.26 33.20 -8.67
C ARG A 430 5.18 33.70 -9.65
N ALA A 431 4.00 33.07 -9.63
CA ALA A 431 2.84 33.46 -10.41
C ALA A 431 1.71 33.91 -9.49
N HIS A 432 0.88 34.80 -10.00
CA HIS A 432 -0.36 35.23 -9.36
C HIS A 432 -1.52 34.89 -10.27
N ILE A 433 -2.41 33.99 -9.82
CA ILE A 433 -3.53 33.49 -10.59
C ILE A 433 -4.83 34.12 -10.10
N TYR A 434 -5.69 34.52 -11.02
CA TYR A 434 -7.00 35.13 -10.75
C TYR A 434 -8.00 34.83 -11.87
N TRP A 435 -9.27 34.95 -11.54
CA TRP A 435 -10.35 34.86 -12.52
C TRP A 435 -10.59 36.19 -13.21
N SER A 436 -10.62 36.16 -14.54
CA SER A 436 -11.14 37.19 -15.43
C SER A 436 -12.24 36.55 -16.29
N ASP A 437 -12.20 36.71 -17.59
CA ASP A 437 -13.04 35.90 -18.51
C ASP A 437 -12.61 34.42 -18.51
N THR A 438 -11.32 34.20 -18.31
CA THR A 438 -10.69 32.91 -18.08
C THR A 438 -9.84 32.94 -16.80
N LEU A 439 -9.43 31.78 -16.32
CA LEU A 439 -8.43 31.67 -15.28
C LEU A 439 -7.06 32.02 -15.88
N THR A 440 -6.56 33.18 -15.51
CA THR A 440 -5.31 33.76 -16.02
C THR A 440 -4.42 34.23 -14.87
N GLY A 441 -3.32 34.86 -15.18
CA GLY A 441 -2.41 35.38 -14.16
C GLY A 441 -1.30 36.26 -14.71
N TRP A 442 -0.36 36.55 -13.86
CA TRP A 442 0.89 37.21 -14.23
C TRP A 442 2.05 36.60 -13.44
N ILE A 443 3.25 36.70 -14.00
CA ILE A 443 4.46 36.12 -13.43
C ILE A 443 5.26 37.28 -12.78
N ASP A 444 5.67 37.06 -11.54
CA ASP A 444 6.53 38.03 -10.83
C ASP A 444 7.96 37.92 -11.38
N THR A 445 8.17 38.64 -12.46
CA THR A 445 9.49 38.82 -13.07
C THR A 445 10.01 40.20 -12.70
N THR A 446 11.35 40.34 -12.66
CA THR A 446 11.97 41.67 -12.51
C THR A 446 11.84 42.44 -13.81
N VAL A 447 10.64 42.91 -14.09
CA VAL A 447 10.40 43.73 -15.30
C VAL A 447 10.84 45.17 -14.99
N ALA A 448 11.77 45.64 -15.79
CA ALA A 448 12.27 47.02 -15.66
C ALA A 448 11.32 48.08 -16.25
N ALA A 449 10.22 47.66 -16.90
CA ALA A 449 9.28 48.57 -17.53
C ALA A 449 8.12 48.94 -16.58
N VAL A 450 7.90 50.22 -16.38
CA VAL A 450 6.71 50.71 -15.66
C VAL A 450 5.49 50.50 -16.55
N SER A 451 4.59 49.61 -16.12
CA SER A 451 3.36 49.26 -16.85
C SER A 451 2.23 50.31 -16.65
N GLY A 452 2.33 51.12 -15.64
CA GLY A 452 1.38 52.21 -15.37
C GLY A 452 1.92 53.21 -14.34
N LEU A 453 1.61 54.43 -14.52
CA LEU A 453 1.94 55.51 -13.58
C LEU A 453 0.64 56.07 -12.99
N VAL A 454 0.48 55.92 -11.68
CA VAL A 454 -0.63 56.52 -10.94
C VAL A 454 -0.17 57.89 -10.40
N THR A 455 -0.76 58.94 -10.90
CA THR A 455 -0.50 60.34 -10.45
C THR A 455 -1.78 60.93 -9.88
N MET A 456 -1.64 62.06 -9.18
CA MET A 456 -2.80 62.76 -8.63
C MET A 456 -3.75 63.26 -9.74
N ASP A 457 -3.27 63.40 -10.97
CA ASP A 457 -4.05 63.86 -12.12
C ASP A 457 -4.93 62.77 -12.74
N ASN A 458 -4.57 61.48 -12.53
CA ASN A 458 -5.32 60.36 -13.07
C ASN A 458 -6.06 59.54 -12.00
N VAL A 459 -6.17 60.05 -10.77
CA VAL A 459 -6.91 59.46 -9.68
C VAL A 459 -8.06 60.38 -9.27
N MET A 460 -9.27 59.85 -9.15
CA MET A 460 -10.42 60.62 -8.62
C MET A 460 -10.14 61.05 -7.18
N ALA A 461 -10.48 62.29 -6.87
CA ALA A 461 -10.32 62.82 -5.52
C ALA A 461 -10.97 61.89 -4.47
N ARG A 462 -10.20 61.51 -3.47
CA ARG A 462 -10.59 60.61 -2.38
C ARG A 462 -10.81 59.11 -2.77
N SER A 463 -10.52 58.70 -3.99
CA SER A 463 -10.60 57.28 -4.40
C SER A 463 -9.32 56.49 -4.09
N TRP A 464 -8.23 57.17 -3.75
CA TRP A 464 -6.96 56.54 -3.42
C TRP A 464 -6.87 56.20 -1.93
N LYS A 465 -6.59 54.95 -1.60
CA LYS A 465 -6.18 54.48 -0.28
C LYS A 465 -4.83 53.80 -0.40
N ASN A 466 -3.87 54.20 0.40
CA ASN A 466 -2.60 53.50 0.55
C ASN A 466 -2.65 52.65 1.82
N ALA A 467 -2.55 51.34 1.65
CA ALA A 467 -2.49 50.39 2.76
C ALA A 467 -1.29 49.48 2.56
N TRP A 468 -0.47 49.40 3.56
CA TRP A 468 0.64 48.47 3.62
C TRP A 468 0.23 47.28 4.46
N SER A 469 0.36 46.07 3.92
CA SER A 469 0.28 44.83 4.69
C SER A 469 1.65 44.17 4.66
N GLU A 470 2.20 43.84 5.81
CA GLU A 470 3.36 42.95 5.88
C GLU A 470 2.90 41.57 5.42
N LYS A 471 3.59 41.00 4.40
CA LYS A 471 3.49 39.57 4.14
C LYS A 471 4.16 38.86 5.30
N SER A 472 3.38 38.12 6.09
CA SER A 472 3.96 37.14 7.01
C SER A 472 4.79 36.14 6.20
N ALA A 473 6.05 36.01 6.55
CA ALA A 473 6.99 35.10 5.95
C ALA A 473 6.59 33.63 6.26
#